data_bd64d4cc7f462edf2bdfaf67ac285102
#
_entry.id   bd64d4cc7f462edf2bdfaf67ac285102
#
_cell.length_a   1.000
_cell.length_b   1.000
_cell.length_c   1.000
_cell.angle_alpha   90.00
_cell.angle_beta   90.00
_cell.angle_gamma   90.00
#
_symmetry.space_group_name_H-M   'P 1'
#
loop_
_entity.id
_entity.type
_entity.pdbx_description
1 polymer ?
#
loop_
_entity_poly.entity_id
_entity_poly.type
_entity_poly.pdbx_seq_one_letter_code
_entity_poly.pdbx_strand_id
1 'polypeptide(L)'
;MDFMARHSYEDAESQKDSNYWSVTENNSNNAWNVNFNTGNVNNNNKYNSNVVRPVAACEGLYSAFYESVVYAYKDCLRGKMSSPQAVEYMQIAYADLPCLAWELWTGTYKPTTSTCFLVRYPKLREVFAANFRDRIVHHWVCLRLEPLFEERFISQGNVSFNCRKGFGTDACVRHCADGMKRVSDGFTKPAWVFKGDLTGFFMSIDKKLLWYLLERFIIRWRKRWQREGWQRISRDILSRLGMDAMPEMYWDILLRTVEVIVMHHPEKDCVLNSPISLWEGLAPNKSLFGCGDEKGEPIGNLTTQLFANFLMSFFDMYVLFLFRRKNFSYERFVDDWDNQCDDLDFLLSAIPKMEAFLRDKLKLEMHKDKRYMQPITHGLAFVGTYIKPNRLYLSNRTLARFEERAIGFSRLIETKEELTILDCKRIEQVINSYLGFCKGKQTYAKRKEILDSMGAGLFRYFYIRGHYESIRARAKYRELVLPYDL
;
A
#
# COMPACT_ATOMS: atom_id res chain seq x y z
N MET A 1 28.67 25.53 -0.81
CA MET A 1 29.83 25.09 -0.01
C MET A 1 29.52 24.87 1.46
N ASP A 2 28.73 25.70 2.12
CA ASP A 2 28.27 25.46 3.53
C ASP A 2 27.51 24.17 3.77
N PHE A 3 27.08 23.58 2.71
CA PHE A 3 26.21 22.44 2.65
C PHE A 3 26.92 21.09 2.94
N MET A 4 28.14 20.91 2.46
CA MET A 4 28.92 19.70 2.71
C MET A 4 29.49 19.65 4.14
N ALA A 5 29.74 20.81 4.73
CA ALA A 5 30.32 20.93 6.06
C ALA A 5 29.42 20.40 7.20
N ARG A 6 28.09 20.48 7.01
CA ARG A 6 27.15 20.13 8.10
C ARG A 6 26.84 18.63 8.24
N HIS A 7 27.13 17.83 7.23
CA HIS A 7 26.76 16.41 7.23
C HIS A 7 27.85 15.41 7.59
N SER A 8 29.09 15.82 7.55
CA SER A 8 30.20 14.97 7.99
C SER A 8 30.52 15.12 9.48
N TYR A 9 29.64 15.78 10.25
CA TYR A 9 29.90 16.13 11.65
C TYR A 9 29.96 14.91 12.58
N GLU A 10 29.20 13.86 12.33
CA GLU A 10 29.22 12.66 13.17
C GLU A 10 30.37 11.72 12.88
N ASP A 11 30.89 11.69 11.64
CA ASP A 11 32.10 10.94 11.29
C ASP A 11 33.40 11.74 11.58
N ALA A 12 33.27 13.05 11.75
CA ALA A 12 34.41 13.96 11.93
C ALA A 12 34.96 14.03 13.38
N GLU A 13 34.20 13.50 14.37
CA GLU A 13 34.70 13.47 15.77
C GLU A 13 35.98 12.63 15.94
N SER A 14 36.27 11.69 15.04
CA SER A 14 37.49 10.89 15.04
C SER A 14 38.67 11.50 14.25
N GLN A 15 38.46 12.61 13.50
CA GLN A 15 39.47 13.22 12.62
C GLN A 15 39.53 14.75 12.77
N LYS A 16 39.72 15.21 14.00
CA LYS A 16 39.58 16.63 14.39
C LYS A 16 40.45 17.67 13.67
N ASP A 17 41.46 17.27 12.88
CA ASP A 17 42.42 18.22 12.29
C ASP A 17 42.60 18.07 10.76
N SER A 18 41.65 17.49 10.04
CA SER A 18 41.80 17.23 8.63
C SER A 18 41.12 18.30 7.76
N ASN A 19 41.81 18.74 6.72
CA ASN A 19 41.25 19.54 5.64
C ASN A 19 40.75 18.64 4.52
N TYR A 20 39.61 18.99 3.94
CA TYR A 20 38.98 18.24 2.86
C TYR A 20 38.92 19.08 1.59
N TRP A 21 39.20 18.47 0.45
CA TRP A 21 39.12 19.10 -0.83
C TRP A 21 37.68 19.30 -1.29
N SER A 22 37.37 20.45 -1.85
CA SER A 22 36.12 20.68 -2.62
C SER A 22 36.29 20.14 -4.03
N VAL A 23 35.20 19.72 -4.64
CA VAL A 23 35.16 19.39 -6.08
C VAL A 23 35.33 20.62 -6.96
N THR A 24 35.21 21.82 -6.40
CA THR A 24 35.38 23.08 -7.14
C THR A 24 36.86 23.44 -7.24
N GLU A 25 37.38 23.40 -8.44
CA GLU A 25 38.73 23.90 -8.72
C GLU A 25 38.75 25.41 -8.68
N ASN A 26 39.81 26.00 -8.08
CA ASN A 26 40.04 27.42 -8.15
C ASN A 26 40.88 27.82 -9.37
N ASN A 27 41.88 26.98 -9.74
CA ASN A 27 42.69 27.13 -10.93
C ASN A 27 43.40 25.82 -11.27
N SER A 28 44.27 25.80 -12.29
CA SER A 28 45.00 24.61 -12.73
C SER A 28 45.83 23.93 -11.63
N ASN A 29 46.28 24.67 -10.62
CA ASN A 29 47.19 24.17 -9.58
C ASN A 29 46.54 24.08 -8.19
N ASN A 30 45.47 24.82 -7.94
CA ASN A 30 44.84 24.95 -6.65
C ASN A 30 43.36 24.53 -6.68
N ALA A 31 42.90 23.94 -5.59
CA ALA A 31 41.49 23.66 -5.34
C ALA A 31 41.10 24.18 -3.95
N TRP A 32 39.81 24.44 -3.78
CA TRP A 32 39.27 24.81 -2.50
C TRP A 32 39.32 23.63 -1.54
N ASN A 33 39.69 23.84 -0.29
CA ASN A 33 39.53 22.88 0.78
C ASN A 33 38.69 23.47 1.93
N VAL A 34 38.09 22.62 2.71
CA VAL A 34 37.26 23.01 3.87
C VAL A 34 37.87 22.36 5.13
N ASN A 35 38.12 23.17 6.14
CA ASN A 35 38.44 22.69 7.47
C ASN A 35 37.12 22.59 8.29
N PHE A 36 36.71 21.40 8.61
CA PHE A 36 35.42 21.18 9.29
C PHE A 36 35.41 21.61 10.76
N ASN A 37 36.57 21.74 11.40
CA ASN A 37 36.65 22.24 12.78
C ASN A 37 36.43 23.76 12.88
N THR A 38 36.91 24.50 11.90
CA THR A 38 36.89 25.95 11.91
C THR A 38 35.85 26.55 10.95
N GLY A 39 35.32 25.72 10.02
CA GLY A 39 34.46 26.17 8.94
C GLY A 39 35.19 26.99 7.88
N ASN A 40 36.47 27.14 7.95
CA ASN A 40 37.28 27.95 7.04
C ASN A 40 37.41 27.25 5.67
N VAL A 41 37.22 28.02 4.62
CA VAL A 41 37.43 27.60 3.23
C VAL A 41 38.73 28.20 2.76
N ASN A 42 39.73 27.38 2.46
CA ASN A 42 41.04 27.81 2.03
C ASN A 42 41.34 27.33 0.60
N ASN A 43 42.18 28.08 -0.09
CA ASN A 43 42.69 27.74 -1.39
C ASN A 43 44.06 27.08 -1.25
N ASN A 44 44.14 25.78 -1.54
CA ASN A 44 45.35 25.03 -1.41
C ASN A 44 45.81 24.36 -2.70
N ASN A 45 47.11 24.12 -2.80
CA ASN A 45 47.72 23.39 -3.92
C ASN A 45 47.13 21.96 -3.97
N LYS A 46 46.68 21.52 -5.13
CA LYS A 46 46.11 20.20 -5.38
C LYS A 46 47.05 19.03 -5.02
N TYR A 47 48.33 19.27 -4.95
CA TYR A 47 49.36 18.25 -4.60
C TYR A 47 49.55 18.05 -3.12
N ASN A 48 48.92 18.84 -2.25
CA ASN A 48 48.92 18.61 -0.82
C ASN A 48 48.16 17.35 -0.47
N SER A 49 48.66 16.61 0.54
CA SER A 49 48.06 15.34 1.01
C SER A 49 46.80 15.54 1.88
N ASN A 50 45.84 16.27 1.39
CA ASN A 50 44.52 16.38 2.06
C ASN A 50 43.62 15.18 1.72
N VAL A 51 42.69 14.88 2.59
CA VAL A 51 41.82 13.72 2.42
C VAL A 51 40.72 14.08 1.39
N VAL A 52 40.86 13.61 0.15
CA VAL A 52 39.89 13.85 -0.95
C VAL A 52 38.77 12.81 -0.98
N ARG A 53 39.07 11.58 -0.54
CA ARG A 53 38.15 10.43 -0.67
C ARG A 53 36.77 10.61 -0.02
N PRO A 54 36.62 11.17 1.19
CA PRO A 54 35.31 11.30 1.81
C PRO A 54 34.30 12.17 1.03
N VAL A 55 34.78 13.29 0.47
CA VAL A 55 33.91 14.24 -0.25
C VAL A 55 33.37 13.62 -1.56
N ALA A 56 34.23 13.02 -2.35
CA ALA A 56 33.84 12.33 -3.58
C ALA A 56 32.93 11.12 -3.32
N ALA A 57 33.18 10.39 -2.22
CA ALA A 57 32.33 9.29 -1.81
C ALA A 57 30.93 9.79 -1.37
N CYS A 58 30.85 10.87 -0.62
CA CYS A 58 29.57 11.49 -0.24
C CYS A 58 28.77 12.00 -1.45
N GLU A 59 29.44 12.60 -2.43
CA GLU A 59 28.78 13.03 -3.68
C GLU A 59 28.24 11.85 -4.49
N GLY A 60 29.01 10.80 -4.64
CA GLY A 60 28.56 9.57 -5.33
C GLY A 60 27.39 8.91 -4.60
N LEU A 61 27.40 8.86 -3.27
CA LEU A 61 26.33 8.31 -2.45
C LEU A 61 25.05 9.16 -2.54
N TYR A 62 25.17 10.49 -2.48
CA TYR A 62 24.04 11.37 -2.64
C TYR A 62 23.46 11.29 -4.05
N SER A 63 24.29 11.24 -5.09
CA SER A 63 23.83 11.06 -6.47
C SER A 63 23.02 9.77 -6.62
N ALA A 64 23.52 8.65 -6.10
CA ALA A 64 22.79 7.38 -6.11
C ALA A 64 21.48 7.45 -5.29
N PHE A 65 21.48 8.17 -4.17
CA PHE A 65 20.28 8.41 -3.39
C PHE A 65 19.24 9.23 -4.18
N TYR A 66 19.67 10.32 -4.80
CA TYR A 66 18.83 11.15 -5.65
C TYR A 66 18.18 10.32 -6.78
N GLU A 67 18.97 9.51 -7.50
CA GLU A 67 18.45 8.60 -8.52
C GLU A 67 17.37 7.65 -7.95
N SER A 68 17.51 7.22 -6.71
CA SER A 68 16.52 6.39 -6.05
C SER A 68 15.20 7.11 -5.77
N VAL A 69 15.25 8.43 -5.51
CA VAL A 69 14.05 9.29 -5.36
C VAL A 69 13.40 9.54 -6.73
N VAL A 70 14.22 9.77 -7.76
CA VAL A 70 13.73 9.88 -9.15
C VAL A 70 13.02 8.59 -9.60
N TYR A 71 13.56 7.42 -9.23
CA TYR A 71 12.89 6.14 -9.51
C TYR A 71 11.54 6.05 -8.80
N ALA A 72 11.45 6.45 -7.53
CA ALA A 72 10.19 6.49 -6.79
C ALA A 72 9.17 7.46 -7.41
N TYR A 73 9.62 8.60 -7.92
CA TYR A 73 8.78 9.51 -8.68
C TYR A 73 8.21 8.86 -9.95
N LYS A 74 9.06 8.21 -10.75
CA LYS A 74 8.62 7.47 -11.95
C LYS A 74 7.62 6.36 -11.60
N ASP A 75 7.84 5.64 -10.50
CA ASP A 75 6.92 4.62 -10.01
C ASP A 75 5.58 5.24 -9.54
N CYS A 76 5.61 6.38 -8.87
CA CYS A 76 4.42 7.13 -8.45
C CYS A 76 3.57 7.60 -9.65
N LEU A 77 4.18 7.93 -10.77
CA LEU A 77 3.51 8.35 -12.00
C LEU A 77 2.79 7.20 -12.73
N ARG A 78 3.18 5.94 -12.51
CA ARG A 78 2.60 4.81 -13.22
C ARG A 78 1.07 4.78 -13.10
N GLY A 79 0.39 4.82 -14.25
CA GLY A 79 -1.08 4.78 -14.32
C GLY A 79 -1.77 6.03 -13.77
N LYS A 80 -1.03 7.09 -13.47
CA LYS A 80 -1.58 8.33 -12.88
C LYS A 80 -1.14 9.60 -13.63
N MET A 81 -0.42 9.49 -14.73
CA MET A 81 0.16 10.64 -15.47
C MET A 81 -0.88 11.68 -15.89
N SER A 82 -2.13 11.27 -16.14
CA SER A 82 -3.24 12.19 -16.50
C SER A 82 -4.00 12.76 -15.31
N SER A 83 -3.62 12.44 -14.07
CA SER A 83 -4.28 13.02 -12.90
C SER A 83 -3.84 14.47 -12.71
N PRO A 84 -4.75 15.41 -12.31
CA PRO A 84 -4.42 16.83 -12.19
C PRO A 84 -3.18 17.08 -11.32
N GLN A 85 -3.09 16.44 -10.16
CA GLN A 85 -1.96 16.60 -9.24
C GLN A 85 -0.63 16.07 -9.82
N ALA A 86 -0.67 15.00 -10.64
CA ALA A 86 0.53 14.51 -11.31
C ALA A 86 0.99 15.47 -12.40
N VAL A 87 0.05 15.99 -13.20
CA VAL A 87 0.35 16.98 -14.26
C VAL A 87 0.94 18.25 -13.65
N GLU A 88 0.37 18.77 -12.58
CA GLU A 88 0.87 19.94 -11.85
C GLU A 88 2.29 19.68 -11.32
N TYR A 89 2.52 18.55 -10.66
CA TYR A 89 3.84 18.22 -10.12
C TYR A 89 4.90 18.00 -11.22
N MET A 90 4.54 17.40 -12.36
CA MET A 90 5.45 17.23 -13.49
C MET A 90 6.05 18.56 -13.98
N GLN A 91 5.32 19.68 -13.84
CA GLN A 91 5.81 20.99 -14.25
C GLN A 91 6.94 21.52 -13.35
N ILE A 92 6.95 21.14 -12.08
CA ILE A 92 7.92 21.59 -11.08
C ILE A 92 8.93 20.50 -10.69
N ALA A 93 8.76 19.28 -11.17
CA ALA A 93 9.54 18.12 -10.74
C ALA A 93 11.06 18.30 -10.90
N TYR A 94 11.49 19.01 -11.95
CA TYR A 94 12.90 19.28 -12.20
C TYR A 94 13.55 20.09 -11.05
N ALA A 95 12.84 21.08 -10.52
CA ALA A 95 13.33 21.91 -9.43
C ALA A 95 13.08 21.28 -8.04
N ASP A 96 11.94 20.61 -7.85
CA ASP A 96 11.54 20.11 -6.52
C ASP A 96 12.15 18.75 -6.15
N LEU A 97 12.37 17.84 -7.09
CA LEU A 97 12.94 16.53 -6.79
C LEU A 97 14.34 16.59 -6.12
N PRO A 98 15.28 17.45 -6.55
CA PRO A 98 16.53 17.64 -5.82
C PRO A 98 16.32 18.15 -4.38
N CYS A 99 15.37 19.07 -4.19
CA CYS A 99 15.03 19.59 -2.85
C CYS A 99 14.43 18.48 -1.96
N LEU A 100 13.51 17.69 -2.50
CA LEU A 100 12.92 16.56 -1.78
C LEU A 100 13.97 15.52 -1.39
N ALA A 101 14.85 15.16 -2.33
CA ALA A 101 15.94 14.22 -2.04
C ALA A 101 16.87 14.77 -0.96
N TRP A 102 17.15 16.06 -1.00
CA TRP A 102 17.95 16.71 0.02
C TRP A 102 17.30 16.70 1.39
N GLU A 103 16.03 17.04 1.48
CA GLU A 103 15.29 17.00 2.75
C GLU A 103 15.27 15.58 3.36
N LEU A 104 15.10 14.55 2.53
CA LEU A 104 15.17 13.16 2.99
C LEU A 104 16.58 12.80 3.47
N TRP A 105 17.60 13.20 2.71
CA TRP A 105 19.01 12.96 3.03
C TRP A 105 19.43 13.58 4.36
N THR A 106 19.00 14.83 4.58
CA THR A 106 19.34 15.59 5.79
C THR A 106 18.42 15.32 6.97
N GLY A 107 17.31 14.60 6.76
CA GLY A 107 16.30 14.36 7.80
C GLY A 107 15.45 15.60 8.11
N THR A 108 15.42 16.59 7.22
CA THR A 108 14.60 17.81 7.36
C THR A 108 13.21 17.68 6.69
N TYR A 109 12.95 16.57 6.02
CA TYR A 109 11.67 16.32 5.38
C TYR A 109 10.52 16.40 6.38
N LYS A 110 9.48 17.12 5.98
CA LYS A 110 8.18 17.19 6.67
C LYS A 110 7.06 16.95 5.65
N PRO A 111 6.06 16.12 5.97
CA PRO A 111 4.89 15.97 5.13
C PRO A 111 4.18 17.31 4.92
N THR A 112 3.65 17.52 3.73
CA THR A 112 2.89 18.72 3.37
C THR A 112 1.40 18.53 3.61
N THR A 113 0.61 19.60 3.48
CA THR A 113 -0.84 19.60 3.67
C THR A 113 -1.52 18.54 2.82
N SER A 114 -2.31 17.68 3.45
CA SER A 114 -3.09 16.62 2.82
C SER A 114 -4.46 17.12 2.35
N THR A 115 -5.09 16.38 1.42
CA THR A 115 -6.49 16.62 1.05
C THR A 115 -7.37 15.54 1.69
N CYS A 116 -8.33 15.95 2.53
CA CYS A 116 -9.29 15.06 3.15
C CYS A 116 -10.64 15.09 2.43
N PHE A 117 -11.19 13.93 2.10
CA PHE A 117 -12.51 13.82 1.48
C PHE A 117 -13.22 12.52 1.84
N LEU A 118 -14.54 12.49 1.65
CA LEU A 118 -15.36 11.32 1.90
C LEU A 118 -15.67 10.57 0.61
N VAL A 119 -15.41 9.26 0.62
CA VAL A 119 -15.83 8.32 -0.42
C VAL A 119 -17.08 7.59 0.05
N ARG A 120 -18.18 7.72 -0.70
CA ARG A 120 -19.48 7.11 -0.34
C ARG A 120 -19.58 5.63 -0.68
N TYR A 121 -18.89 5.17 -1.70
CA TYR A 121 -18.97 3.81 -2.21
C TYR A 121 -17.62 3.08 -2.13
N PRO A 122 -17.64 1.80 -1.75
CA PRO A 122 -18.78 0.92 -1.40
C PRO A 122 -19.33 1.13 0.02
N LYS A 123 -18.67 1.87 0.86
CA LYS A 123 -19.05 2.31 2.21
C LYS A 123 -18.52 3.71 2.41
N LEU A 124 -19.19 4.51 3.23
CA LEU A 124 -18.69 5.81 3.62
C LEU A 124 -17.35 5.64 4.31
N ARG A 125 -16.32 6.31 3.79
CA ARG A 125 -14.95 6.29 4.31
C ARG A 125 -14.34 7.67 4.19
N GLU A 126 -13.63 8.06 5.23
CA GLU A 126 -12.75 9.21 5.22
C GLU A 126 -11.42 8.83 4.56
N VAL A 127 -10.94 9.64 3.64
CA VAL A 127 -9.71 9.42 2.89
C VAL A 127 -8.83 10.65 2.99
N PHE A 128 -7.59 10.46 3.41
CA PHE A 128 -6.55 11.47 3.39
C PHE A 128 -5.60 11.19 2.22
N ALA A 129 -5.70 11.99 1.20
CA ALA A 129 -4.79 11.92 0.07
C ALA A 129 -3.59 12.83 0.34
N ALA A 130 -2.43 12.25 0.53
CA ALA A 130 -1.18 12.99 0.61
C ALA A 130 -0.96 13.83 -0.67
N ASN A 131 -0.28 14.97 -0.56
CA ASN A 131 0.19 15.74 -1.71
C ASN A 131 1.04 14.86 -2.62
N PHE A 132 1.11 15.18 -3.93
CA PHE A 132 1.86 14.37 -4.88
C PHE A 132 3.33 14.22 -4.48
N ARG A 133 3.95 15.27 -3.94
CA ARG A 133 5.30 15.27 -3.39
C ARG A 133 5.49 14.22 -2.31
N ASP A 134 4.58 14.16 -1.35
CA ASP A 134 4.63 13.19 -0.26
C ASP A 134 4.35 11.76 -0.75
N ARG A 135 3.52 11.60 -1.79
CA ARG A 135 3.32 10.27 -2.40
C ARG A 135 4.62 9.71 -2.98
N ILE A 136 5.52 10.56 -3.48
CA ILE A 136 6.85 10.10 -3.92
C ILE A 136 7.62 9.50 -2.75
N VAL A 137 7.54 10.13 -1.56
CA VAL A 137 8.17 9.61 -0.34
C VAL A 137 7.54 8.30 0.10
N HIS A 138 6.21 8.20 0.07
CA HIS A 138 5.51 6.94 0.32
C HIS A 138 5.94 5.83 -0.64
N HIS A 139 6.08 6.12 -1.94
CA HIS A 139 6.59 5.17 -2.93
C HIS A 139 8.04 4.81 -2.64
N TRP A 140 8.90 5.79 -2.27
CA TRP A 140 10.30 5.55 -1.92
C TRP A 140 10.45 4.59 -0.75
N VAL A 141 9.65 4.74 0.30
CA VAL A 141 9.60 3.85 1.47
C VAL A 141 9.06 2.46 1.09
N CYS A 142 7.94 2.41 0.35
CA CYS A 142 7.32 1.14 -0.04
C CYS A 142 8.23 0.29 -0.91
N LEU A 143 8.91 0.88 -1.89
CA LEU A 143 9.87 0.19 -2.74
C LEU A 143 10.99 -0.50 -1.95
N ARG A 144 11.33 -0.03 -0.75
CA ARG A 144 12.38 -0.60 0.11
C ARG A 144 11.85 -1.62 1.11
N LEU A 145 10.66 -1.38 1.65
CA LEU A 145 10.10 -2.26 2.68
C LEU A 145 9.30 -3.42 2.10
N GLU A 146 8.64 -3.23 0.95
CA GLU A 146 7.79 -4.25 0.32
C GLU A 146 8.51 -5.60 0.13
N PRO A 147 9.74 -5.67 -0.40
CA PRO A 147 10.44 -6.95 -0.55
C PRO A 147 10.81 -7.59 0.78
N LEU A 148 11.14 -6.79 1.79
CA LEU A 148 11.49 -7.29 3.11
C LEU A 148 10.24 -7.87 3.81
N PHE A 149 9.09 -7.23 3.63
CA PHE A 149 7.81 -7.74 4.14
C PHE A 149 7.36 -8.95 3.34
N GLU A 150 7.60 -8.98 2.03
CA GLU A 150 7.24 -10.11 1.19
C GLU A 150 7.98 -11.39 1.61
N GLU A 151 9.29 -11.31 1.94
CA GLU A 151 10.02 -12.45 2.51
C GLU A 151 9.36 -12.95 3.81
N ARG A 152 8.89 -12.03 4.66
CA ARG A 152 8.16 -12.38 5.88
C ARG A 152 6.83 -13.07 5.57
N PHE A 153 6.04 -12.54 4.64
CA PHE A 153 4.74 -13.13 4.26
C PHE A 153 4.90 -14.51 3.61
N ILE A 154 5.94 -14.69 2.79
CA ILE A 154 6.29 -16.01 2.20
C ILE A 154 6.66 -16.99 3.31
N SER A 155 7.49 -16.60 4.27
CA SER A 155 7.88 -17.46 5.40
C SER A 155 6.71 -17.87 6.28
N GLN A 156 5.59 -17.13 6.24
CA GLN A 156 4.33 -17.40 6.93
C GLN A 156 3.33 -18.20 6.06
N GLY A 157 3.77 -18.78 4.94
CA GLY A 157 2.92 -19.60 4.10
C GLY A 157 1.93 -18.83 3.21
N ASN A 158 2.17 -17.53 2.97
CA ASN A 158 1.36 -16.70 2.07
C ASN A 158 -0.11 -16.53 2.47
N VAL A 159 -0.41 -16.49 3.74
CA VAL A 159 -1.79 -16.41 4.26
C VAL A 159 -2.43 -15.01 4.17
N SER A 160 -1.64 -13.97 3.89
CA SER A 160 -2.11 -12.61 3.66
C SER A 160 -2.24 -12.30 2.17
N PHE A 161 -3.40 -11.79 1.73
CA PHE A 161 -3.74 -11.63 0.31
C PHE A 161 -3.95 -10.18 -0.14
N ASN A 162 -3.88 -9.20 0.73
CA ASN A 162 -4.03 -7.78 0.38
C ASN A 162 -2.69 -7.09 0.15
N CYS A 163 -2.67 -6.09 -0.73
CA CYS A 163 -1.52 -5.22 -1.00
C CYS A 163 -0.22 -5.96 -1.36
N ARG A 164 -0.32 -7.06 -2.08
CA ARG A 164 0.80 -7.89 -2.54
C ARG A 164 0.67 -8.18 -4.03
N LYS A 165 1.79 -8.12 -4.77
CA LYS A 165 1.82 -8.42 -6.22
C LYS A 165 1.54 -9.90 -6.46
N GLY A 166 0.61 -10.19 -7.38
CA GLY A 166 0.18 -11.57 -7.67
C GLY A 166 -0.86 -12.13 -6.70
N PHE A 167 -1.20 -11.40 -5.64
CA PHE A 167 -2.26 -11.71 -4.69
C PHE A 167 -3.47 -10.79 -4.95
N GLY A 168 -4.54 -10.97 -4.19
CA GLY A 168 -5.75 -10.15 -4.31
C GLY A 168 -7.00 -10.94 -3.97
N THR A 169 -8.17 -10.35 -4.23
CA THR A 169 -9.46 -10.93 -3.85
C THR A 169 -9.70 -12.32 -4.42
N ASP A 170 -9.41 -12.52 -5.70
CA ASP A 170 -9.64 -13.82 -6.36
C ASP A 170 -8.68 -14.91 -5.86
N ALA A 171 -7.43 -14.57 -5.59
CA ALA A 171 -6.46 -15.50 -5.01
C ALA A 171 -6.87 -15.90 -3.59
N CYS A 172 -7.31 -14.93 -2.77
CA CYS A 172 -7.81 -15.13 -1.43
C CYS A 172 -9.04 -16.07 -1.41
N VAL A 173 -10.02 -15.80 -2.27
CA VAL A 173 -11.23 -16.61 -2.39
C VAL A 173 -10.93 -18.03 -2.83
N ARG A 174 -10.01 -18.24 -3.78
CA ARG A 174 -9.60 -19.58 -4.22
C ARG A 174 -8.88 -20.33 -3.11
N HIS A 175 -7.94 -19.69 -2.43
CA HIS A 175 -7.22 -20.30 -1.32
C HIS A 175 -8.18 -20.73 -0.20
N CYS A 176 -9.15 -19.86 0.14
CA CYS A 176 -10.21 -20.17 1.09
C CYS A 176 -11.05 -21.38 0.64
N ALA A 177 -11.49 -21.40 -0.64
CA ALA A 177 -12.28 -22.52 -1.17
C ALA A 177 -11.51 -23.85 -1.16
N ASP A 178 -10.23 -23.82 -1.51
CA ASP A 178 -9.32 -24.97 -1.48
C ASP A 178 -9.07 -25.44 -0.04
N GLY A 179 -8.93 -24.49 0.89
CA GLY A 179 -8.85 -24.75 2.33
C GLY A 179 -10.08 -25.46 2.86
N MET A 180 -11.29 -24.93 2.55
CA MET A 180 -12.57 -25.57 2.92
C MET A 180 -12.67 -27.01 2.43
N LYS A 181 -12.27 -27.24 1.16
CA LYS A 181 -12.26 -28.57 0.56
C LYS A 181 -11.25 -29.51 1.25
N ARG A 182 -10.05 -29.03 1.51
CA ARG A 182 -8.96 -29.81 2.14
C ARG A 182 -9.30 -30.18 3.59
N VAL A 183 -9.73 -29.19 4.41
CA VAL A 183 -10.02 -29.40 5.82
C VAL A 183 -11.19 -30.37 6.04
N SER A 184 -12.19 -30.35 5.14
CA SER A 184 -13.36 -31.22 5.20
C SER A 184 -13.22 -32.55 4.40
N ASP A 185 -12.04 -32.89 3.94
CA ASP A 185 -11.80 -34.06 3.09
C ASP A 185 -12.79 -34.11 1.91
N GLY A 186 -12.80 -33.08 1.08
CA GLY A 186 -13.71 -32.97 -0.06
C GLY A 186 -15.18 -32.78 0.30
N PHE A 187 -15.47 -32.17 1.45
CA PHE A 187 -16.81 -31.96 2.03
C PHE A 187 -17.51 -33.23 2.52
N THR A 188 -16.74 -34.29 2.78
CA THR A 188 -17.25 -35.56 3.30
C THR A 188 -17.22 -35.65 4.83
N LYS A 189 -16.30 -34.90 5.45
CA LYS A 189 -16.14 -34.83 6.92
C LYS A 189 -16.66 -33.51 7.49
N PRO A 190 -17.16 -33.52 8.74
CA PRO A 190 -17.51 -32.30 9.43
C PRO A 190 -16.31 -31.35 9.55
N ALA A 191 -16.51 -30.09 9.25
CA ALA A 191 -15.54 -29.02 9.47
C ALA A 191 -16.27 -27.68 9.60
N TRP A 192 -15.63 -26.74 10.29
CA TRP A 192 -16.21 -25.44 10.63
C TRP A 192 -15.32 -24.30 10.14
N VAL A 193 -15.95 -23.18 9.88
CA VAL A 193 -15.26 -21.93 9.58
C VAL A 193 -15.65 -20.86 10.59
N PHE A 194 -14.67 -20.22 11.17
CA PHE A 194 -14.80 -19.00 11.95
C PHE A 194 -14.35 -17.83 11.11
N LYS A 195 -15.18 -16.78 11.01
CA LYS A 195 -14.84 -15.51 10.40
C LYS A 195 -14.69 -14.43 11.46
N GLY A 196 -13.60 -13.68 11.42
CA GLY A 196 -13.31 -12.53 12.25
C GLY A 196 -13.17 -11.22 11.44
N ASP A 197 -13.40 -10.10 12.10
CA ASP A 197 -13.24 -8.73 11.59
C ASP A 197 -12.74 -7.85 12.75
N LEU A 198 -12.04 -6.74 12.46
CA LEU A 198 -11.57 -5.79 13.45
C LEU A 198 -12.48 -4.55 13.54
N THR A 199 -12.61 -4.00 14.74
CA THR A 199 -13.35 -2.77 14.97
C THR A 199 -12.51 -1.57 14.57
N GLY A 200 -12.97 -0.81 13.54
CA GLY A 200 -12.33 0.45 13.16
C GLY A 200 -10.83 0.33 12.87
N PHE A 201 -10.39 -0.74 12.22
CA PHE A 201 -9.00 -1.20 12.14
C PHE A 201 -7.98 -0.07 11.94
N PHE A 202 -8.05 0.69 10.83
CA PHE A 202 -7.07 1.74 10.56
C PHE A 202 -7.06 2.83 11.63
N MET A 203 -8.22 3.17 12.19
CA MET A 203 -8.37 4.18 13.23
C MET A 203 -7.94 3.68 14.61
N SER A 204 -7.83 2.37 14.79
CA SER A 204 -7.41 1.73 16.06
C SER A 204 -5.92 1.45 16.13
N ILE A 205 -5.16 1.58 15.03
CA ILE A 205 -3.72 1.31 14.99
C ILE A 205 -3.01 2.26 15.95
N ASP A 206 -2.31 1.71 16.96
CA ASP A 206 -1.44 2.46 17.87
C ASP A 206 -0.14 2.80 17.13
N LYS A 207 0.12 4.11 16.94
CA LYS A 207 1.26 4.62 16.18
C LYS A 207 2.60 4.25 16.83
N LYS A 208 2.69 4.33 18.16
CA LYS A 208 3.90 4.00 18.90
C LYS A 208 4.25 2.51 18.80
N LEU A 209 3.23 1.65 18.89
CA LEU A 209 3.42 0.21 18.71
C LEU A 209 3.81 -0.10 17.26
N LEU A 210 3.14 0.49 16.28
CA LEU A 210 3.47 0.30 14.87
C LEU A 210 4.92 0.72 14.59
N TRP A 211 5.32 1.92 15.03
CA TRP A 211 6.69 2.40 14.90
C TRP A 211 7.70 1.47 15.57
N TYR A 212 7.47 1.08 16.82
CA TYR A 212 8.33 0.15 17.55
C TYR A 212 8.56 -1.17 16.79
N LEU A 213 7.50 -1.73 16.19
CA LEU A 213 7.60 -2.98 15.44
C LEU A 213 8.35 -2.80 14.12
N LEU A 214 8.10 -1.69 13.39
CA LEU A 214 8.79 -1.34 12.15
C LEU A 214 10.28 -1.07 12.39
N GLU A 215 10.61 -0.24 13.37
CA GLU A 215 11.98 0.09 13.76
C GLU A 215 12.78 -1.19 14.05
N ARG A 216 12.27 -2.05 14.93
CA ARG A 216 12.92 -3.32 15.28
C ARG A 216 13.08 -4.25 14.06
N PHE A 217 12.12 -4.24 13.17
CA PHE A 217 12.18 -5.03 11.94
C PHE A 217 13.27 -4.50 11.01
N ILE A 218 13.31 -3.20 10.76
CA ILE A 218 14.30 -2.54 9.90
C ILE A 218 15.71 -2.72 10.48
N ILE A 219 15.90 -2.50 11.80
CA ILE A 219 17.19 -2.71 12.48
C ILE A 219 17.65 -4.17 12.38
N ARG A 220 16.74 -5.14 12.49
CA ARG A 220 17.08 -6.56 12.32
C ARG A 220 17.57 -6.85 10.91
N TRP A 221 16.93 -6.27 9.89
CA TRP A 221 17.35 -6.39 8.50
C TRP A 221 18.71 -5.73 8.26
N ARG A 222 18.93 -4.51 8.77
CA ARG A 222 20.23 -3.84 8.74
C ARG A 222 21.35 -4.73 9.33
N LYS A 223 21.14 -5.32 10.51
CA LYS A 223 22.09 -6.23 11.14
C LYS A 223 22.31 -7.52 10.34
N ARG A 224 21.26 -8.06 9.73
CA ARG A 224 21.37 -9.22 8.84
C ARG A 224 22.19 -8.87 7.61
N TRP A 225 21.93 -7.73 7.02
CA TRP A 225 22.67 -7.18 5.92
C TRP A 225 24.18 -7.03 6.22
N GLN A 226 24.55 -6.46 7.36
CA GLN A 226 25.92 -6.31 7.79
C GLN A 226 26.68 -7.63 7.95
N ARG A 227 25.96 -8.70 8.39
CA ARG A 227 26.56 -10.03 8.62
C ARG A 227 26.69 -10.88 7.37
N GLU A 228 25.67 -10.90 6.54
CA GLU A 228 25.51 -11.89 5.48
C GLU A 228 25.93 -11.36 4.11
N GLY A 229 26.13 -10.05 4.00
CA GLY A 229 26.38 -9.39 2.73
C GLY A 229 25.25 -9.64 1.70
N TRP A 230 25.40 -9.09 0.51
CA TRP A 230 24.42 -9.18 -0.57
C TRP A 230 24.21 -10.57 -1.16
N GLN A 231 25.08 -11.52 -0.88
CA GLN A 231 25.14 -12.79 -1.61
C GLN A 231 23.94 -13.72 -1.35
N ARG A 232 23.16 -13.50 -0.29
CA ARG A 232 22.01 -14.33 0.06
C ARG A 232 20.63 -13.72 -0.21
N ILE A 233 20.54 -12.43 -0.38
CA ILE A 233 19.29 -11.82 -0.84
C ILE A 233 19.24 -12.01 -2.35
N SER A 234 18.16 -12.59 -2.89
CA SER A 234 18.12 -12.91 -4.32
C SER A 234 18.45 -11.65 -5.14
N ARG A 235 19.34 -11.77 -6.14
CA ARG A 235 19.69 -10.67 -7.05
C ARG A 235 18.46 -10.03 -7.69
N ASP A 236 17.40 -10.81 -7.86
CA ASP A 236 16.13 -10.39 -8.43
C ASP A 236 15.39 -9.38 -7.50
N ILE A 237 15.46 -9.59 -6.19
CA ILE A 237 14.90 -8.65 -5.20
C ILE A 237 15.71 -7.36 -5.18
N LEU A 238 17.02 -7.46 -5.22
CA LEU A 238 17.93 -6.31 -5.18
C LEU A 238 17.87 -5.46 -6.46
N SER A 239 17.83 -6.09 -7.63
CA SER A 239 17.73 -5.38 -8.91
C SER A 239 16.36 -4.66 -9.03
N ARG A 240 15.29 -5.25 -8.51
CA ARG A 240 13.97 -4.59 -8.44
C ARG A 240 13.96 -3.37 -7.52
N LEU A 241 14.86 -3.34 -6.53
CA LEU A 241 14.96 -2.24 -5.56
C LEU A 241 15.86 -1.10 -6.03
N GLY A 242 16.63 -1.28 -7.11
CA GLY A 242 17.73 -0.38 -7.45
C GLY A 242 18.76 -0.29 -6.32
N MET A 243 18.89 -1.36 -5.54
CA MET A 243 19.67 -1.40 -4.28
C MET A 243 20.88 -2.32 -4.41
N ASP A 244 21.58 -2.29 -5.55
CA ASP A 244 22.84 -3.02 -5.71
C ASP A 244 23.92 -2.60 -4.68
N ALA A 245 23.69 -1.47 -4.04
CA ALA A 245 24.39 -1.05 -2.83
C ALA A 245 23.45 -0.18 -1.99
N MET A 246 22.94 -0.68 -0.85
CA MET A 246 22.34 0.18 0.15
C MET A 246 23.42 0.56 1.18
N PRO A 247 24.04 1.73 1.05
CA PRO A 247 25.02 2.20 2.02
C PRO A 247 24.39 2.24 3.41
N GLU A 248 25.22 2.11 4.44
CA GLU A 248 24.77 2.10 5.84
C GLU A 248 23.83 3.28 6.16
N MET A 249 24.16 4.47 5.66
CA MET A 249 23.35 5.67 5.87
C MET A 249 21.93 5.62 5.27
N TYR A 250 21.67 4.80 4.25
CA TYR A 250 20.31 4.68 3.70
C TYR A 250 19.36 4.01 4.70
N TRP A 251 19.87 3.15 5.57
CA TRP A 251 19.06 2.58 6.65
C TRP A 251 18.63 3.65 7.66
N ASP A 252 19.47 4.62 7.96
CA ASP A 252 19.15 5.73 8.86
C ASP A 252 18.14 6.67 8.21
N ILE A 253 18.30 6.97 6.91
CA ILE A 253 17.32 7.74 6.15
C ILE A 253 15.96 7.02 6.11
N LEU A 254 15.97 5.71 5.87
CA LEU A 254 14.74 4.91 5.86
C LEU A 254 14.05 4.92 7.22
N LEU A 255 14.79 4.72 8.31
CA LEU A 255 14.26 4.75 9.68
C LEU A 255 13.60 6.09 9.98
N ARG A 256 14.33 7.21 9.80
CA ARG A 256 13.76 8.56 10.04
C ARG A 256 12.54 8.84 9.19
N THR A 257 12.58 8.47 7.91
CA THR A 257 11.44 8.72 6.99
C THR A 257 10.22 7.90 7.39
N VAL A 258 10.40 6.64 7.79
CA VAL A 258 9.29 5.78 8.26
C VAL A 258 8.70 6.33 9.56
N GLU A 259 9.54 6.79 10.50
CA GLU A 259 9.09 7.44 11.73
C GLU A 259 8.23 8.67 11.46
N VAL A 260 8.72 9.58 10.60
CA VAL A 260 7.98 10.78 10.20
C VAL A 260 6.62 10.43 9.59
N ILE A 261 6.54 9.40 8.73
CA ILE A 261 5.29 8.97 8.10
C ILE A 261 4.32 8.38 9.13
N VAL A 262 4.78 7.49 10.01
CA VAL A 262 3.94 6.84 11.03
C VAL A 262 3.44 7.84 12.06
N MET A 263 4.29 8.78 12.49
CA MET A 263 3.93 9.78 13.50
C MET A 263 3.19 10.99 12.91
N HIS A 264 3.03 11.06 11.59
CA HIS A 264 2.33 12.17 10.95
C HIS A 264 0.84 12.22 11.33
N HIS A 265 0.30 13.44 11.47
CA HIS A 265 -1.06 13.77 11.82
C HIS A 265 -1.73 14.59 10.71
N PRO A 266 -2.12 13.96 9.58
CA PRO A 266 -2.70 14.71 8.47
C PRO A 266 -4.04 15.37 8.81
N GLU A 267 -4.73 14.91 9.86
CA GLU A 267 -5.97 15.54 10.35
C GLU A 267 -5.75 16.93 10.96
N LYS A 268 -4.51 17.23 11.37
CA LYS A 268 -4.15 18.56 11.92
C LYS A 268 -3.78 19.57 10.83
N ASP A 269 -3.42 19.07 9.65
CA ASP A 269 -3.04 19.90 8.48
C ASP A 269 -3.61 19.30 7.20
N CYS A 270 -4.90 19.58 6.92
CA CYS A 270 -5.55 19.14 5.71
C CYS A 270 -6.56 20.13 5.17
N VAL A 271 -6.75 20.08 3.85
CA VAL A 271 -7.86 20.77 3.17
C VAL A 271 -9.03 19.81 3.02
N LEU A 272 -10.21 20.21 3.50
CA LEU A 272 -11.43 19.42 3.35
C LEU A 272 -12.02 19.62 1.94
N ASN A 273 -12.11 18.55 1.17
CA ASN A 273 -12.66 18.52 -0.19
C ASN A 273 -14.00 17.76 -0.26
N SER A 274 -14.79 17.85 0.80
CA SER A 274 -16.17 17.35 0.85
C SER A 274 -16.98 18.24 1.78
N PRO A 275 -18.30 18.40 1.57
CA PRO A 275 -19.17 19.13 2.50
C PRO A 275 -19.11 18.52 3.91
N ILE A 276 -18.99 19.37 4.94
CA ILE A 276 -18.88 18.94 6.35
C ILE A 276 -20.08 18.08 6.78
N SER A 277 -21.28 18.39 6.29
CA SER A 277 -22.50 17.61 6.58
C SER A 277 -22.40 16.13 6.24
N LEU A 278 -21.47 15.72 5.38
CA LEU A 278 -21.25 14.32 5.06
C LEU A 278 -20.57 13.54 6.20
N TRP A 279 -19.83 14.23 7.08
CA TRP A 279 -19.23 13.58 8.26
C TRP A 279 -20.25 13.17 9.32
N GLU A 280 -21.46 13.78 9.35
CA GLU A 280 -22.53 13.38 10.26
C GLU A 280 -22.97 11.91 10.08
N GLY A 281 -22.81 11.37 8.86
CA GLY A 281 -23.09 9.95 8.55
C GLY A 281 -21.93 9.00 8.82
N LEU A 282 -20.77 9.50 9.23
CA LEU A 282 -19.58 8.68 9.51
C LEU A 282 -19.52 8.34 11.01
N ALA A 283 -19.45 7.04 11.33
CA ALA A 283 -19.29 6.63 12.73
C ALA A 283 -17.95 7.17 13.29
N PRO A 284 -17.92 7.65 14.55
CA PRO A 284 -16.72 8.27 15.15
C PRO A 284 -15.45 7.41 15.06
N ASN A 285 -15.57 6.09 15.23
CA ASN A 285 -14.48 5.13 15.11
C ASN A 285 -14.02 4.87 13.66
N LYS A 286 -14.49 5.66 12.70
CA LYS A 286 -14.08 5.60 11.28
C LYS A 286 -13.54 6.93 10.78
N SER A 287 -13.37 7.91 11.66
CA SER A 287 -12.79 9.21 11.37
C SER A 287 -11.47 9.36 12.13
N LEU A 288 -10.46 9.85 11.43
CA LEU A 288 -9.14 10.14 12.02
C LEU A 288 -9.20 11.33 12.97
N PHE A 289 -10.10 12.29 12.72
CA PHE A 289 -10.31 13.44 13.60
C PHE A 289 -10.72 13.08 15.04
N GLY A 290 -11.27 11.87 15.25
CA GLY A 290 -11.69 11.38 16.56
C GLY A 290 -10.71 10.42 17.24
N CYS A 291 -9.56 10.10 16.64
CA CYS A 291 -8.67 9.03 17.13
C CYS A 291 -7.74 9.44 18.27
N GLY A 292 -7.49 10.74 18.46
CA GLY A 292 -6.44 11.24 19.36
C GLY A 292 -5.02 11.02 18.83
N ASP A 293 -4.03 11.63 19.48
CA ASP A 293 -2.66 11.72 18.94
C ASP A 293 -1.87 10.41 18.88
N GLU A 294 -2.31 9.37 19.57
CA GLU A 294 -1.56 8.11 19.65
C GLU A 294 -2.07 7.02 18.70
N LYS A 295 -3.21 7.24 18.04
CA LYS A 295 -3.88 6.23 17.21
C LYS A 295 -4.24 6.76 15.84
N GLY A 296 -4.45 5.81 14.95
CA GLY A 296 -5.02 6.07 13.63
C GLY A 296 -3.98 6.22 12.52
N GLU A 297 -4.20 5.46 11.47
CA GLU A 297 -3.44 5.55 10.21
C GLU A 297 -4.33 6.07 9.09
N PRO A 298 -3.91 7.10 8.33
CA PRO A 298 -4.74 7.74 7.31
C PRO A 298 -5.04 6.80 6.14
N ILE A 299 -6.31 6.54 5.87
CA ILE A 299 -6.72 5.78 4.68
C ILE A 299 -6.48 6.64 3.44
N GLY A 300 -5.73 6.14 2.47
CA GLY A 300 -5.42 6.81 1.20
C GLY A 300 -3.96 6.74 0.79
N ASN A 301 -3.07 6.55 1.74
CA ASN A 301 -1.63 6.47 1.49
C ASN A 301 -1.17 5.01 1.26
N LEU A 302 -0.18 4.84 0.38
CA LEU A 302 0.36 3.52 0.04
C LEU A 302 1.01 2.85 1.25
N THR A 303 1.76 3.61 2.07
CA THR A 303 2.43 3.12 3.28
C THR A 303 1.46 2.61 4.32
N THR A 304 0.30 3.26 4.51
CA THR A 304 -0.71 2.82 5.47
C THR A 304 -1.16 1.38 5.22
N GLN A 305 -1.40 1.03 3.94
CA GLN A 305 -1.80 -0.34 3.59
C GLN A 305 -0.67 -1.34 3.83
N LEU A 306 0.55 -0.96 3.49
CA LEU A 306 1.73 -1.79 3.67
C LEU A 306 2.04 -2.02 5.16
N PHE A 307 2.00 -0.97 5.97
CA PHE A 307 2.25 -1.02 7.41
C PHE A 307 1.15 -1.78 8.16
N ALA A 308 -0.11 -1.57 7.78
CA ALA A 308 -1.24 -2.33 8.33
C ALA A 308 -1.09 -3.84 8.05
N ASN A 309 -0.67 -4.21 6.84
CA ASN A 309 -0.42 -5.61 6.49
C ASN A 309 0.76 -6.19 7.29
N PHE A 310 1.82 -5.41 7.47
CA PHE A 310 2.95 -5.78 8.32
C PHE A 310 2.53 -5.97 9.79
N LEU A 311 1.76 -5.05 10.37
CA LEU A 311 1.24 -5.16 11.73
C LEU A 311 0.44 -6.45 11.91
N MET A 312 -0.47 -6.73 10.99
CA MET A 312 -1.30 -7.94 11.05
C MET A 312 -0.51 -9.25 10.83
N SER A 313 0.68 -9.18 10.24
CA SER A 313 1.54 -10.36 10.09
C SER A 313 1.99 -10.98 11.42
N PHE A 314 1.94 -10.23 12.50
CA PHE A 314 2.19 -10.76 13.85
C PHE A 314 1.00 -11.59 14.34
N PHE A 315 -0.22 -11.18 13.99
CA PHE A 315 -1.41 -11.99 14.22
C PHE A 315 -1.41 -13.26 13.36
N ASP A 316 -1.06 -13.13 12.07
CA ASP A 316 -0.92 -14.29 11.18
C ASP A 316 0.02 -15.34 11.77
N MET A 317 1.19 -14.92 12.24
CA MET A 317 2.17 -15.80 12.86
C MET A 317 1.62 -16.49 14.13
N TYR A 318 0.88 -15.72 14.95
CA TYR A 318 0.26 -16.28 16.14
C TYR A 318 -0.81 -17.33 15.81
N VAL A 319 -1.67 -17.06 14.83
CA VAL A 319 -2.69 -18.02 14.37
C VAL A 319 -2.04 -19.29 13.84
N LEU A 320 -1.05 -19.16 12.96
CA LEU A 320 -0.31 -20.30 12.42
C LEU A 320 0.36 -21.13 13.52
N PHE A 321 0.94 -20.47 14.54
CA PHE A 321 1.51 -21.15 15.69
C PHE A 321 0.42 -21.86 16.53
N LEU A 322 -0.71 -21.22 16.78
CA LEU A 322 -1.81 -21.77 17.57
C LEU A 322 -2.38 -23.03 16.91
N PHE A 323 -2.56 -23.02 15.60
CA PHE A 323 -3.15 -24.12 14.82
C PHE A 323 -2.15 -25.15 14.29
N ARG A 324 -0.84 -25.00 14.51
CA ARG A 324 0.24 -25.79 13.88
C ARG A 324 0.12 -27.33 13.95
N ARG A 325 -0.69 -27.84 14.88
CA ARG A 325 -0.92 -29.31 15.09
C ARG A 325 -2.34 -29.75 14.68
N LYS A 326 -3.06 -28.90 13.96
CA LYS A 326 -4.44 -29.16 13.54
C LYS A 326 -4.53 -29.23 12.02
N ASN A 327 -5.56 -29.91 11.53
CA ASN A 327 -5.95 -29.81 10.14
C ASN A 327 -6.76 -28.51 9.98
N PHE A 328 -6.14 -27.48 9.41
CA PHE A 328 -6.72 -26.15 9.33
C PHE A 328 -6.35 -25.42 8.03
N SER A 329 -7.11 -24.37 7.72
CA SER A 329 -6.74 -23.31 6.79
C SER A 329 -6.96 -21.95 7.44
N TYR A 330 -6.21 -20.96 6.99
CA TYR A 330 -6.29 -19.60 7.46
C TYR A 330 -5.97 -18.63 6.31
N GLU A 331 -6.82 -17.65 6.11
CA GLU A 331 -6.67 -16.60 5.11
C GLU A 331 -7.03 -15.26 5.69
N ARG A 332 -6.24 -14.23 5.33
CA ARG A 332 -6.51 -12.86 5.74
C ARG A 332 -6.52 -11.90 4.55
N PHE A 333 -7.51 -11.04 4.54
CA PHE A 333 -7.63 -9.92 3.60
C PHE A 333 -7.84 -8.60 4.36
N VAL A 334 -6.76 -7.85 4.58
CA VAL A 334 -6.68 -6.64 5.43
C VAL A 334 -7.01 -6.98 6.88
N ASP A 335 -8.19 -6.63 7.33
CA ASP A 335 -8.78 -6.83 8.66
C ASP A 335 -9.80 -7.96 8.73
N ASP A 336 -10.26 -8.45 7.58
CA ASP A 336 -11.11 -9.63 7.46
C ASP A 336 -10.25 -10.91 7.42
N TRP A 337 -10.56 -11.93 8.22
CA TRP A 337 -9.91 -13.24 8.13
C TRP A 337 -10.88 -14.39 8.40
N ASP A 338 -10.50 -15.58 8.00
CA ASP A 338 -11.18 -16.80 8.36
C ASP A 338 -10.22 -17.89 8.84
N ASN A 339 -10.72 -18.75 9.72
CA ASN A 339 -10.07 -19.95 10.21
C ASN A 339 -10.98 -21.15 9.94
N GLN A 340 -10.49 -22.15 9.27
CA GLN A 340 -11.21 -23.37 8.95
C GLN A 340 -10.54 -24.52 9.70
N CYS A 341 -11.34 -25.36 10.39
CA CYS A 341 -10.82 -26.47 11.18
C CYS A 341 -11.86 -27.62 11.26
N ASP A 342 -11.37 -28.85 11.31
CA ASP A 342 -12.19 -30.04 11.52
C ASP A 342 -12.47 -30.32 13.00
N ASP A 343 -11.82 -29.62 13.91
CA ASP A 343 -11.97 -29.73 15.37
C ASP A 343 -12.73 -28.49 15.90
N LEU A 344 -14.04 -28.67 16.14
CA LEU A 344 -14.91 -27.58 16.64
C LEU A 344 -14.51 -27.09 18.02
N ASP A 345 -14.25 -28.01 18.95
CA ASP A 345 -13.94 -27.64 20.34
C ASP A 345 -12.62 -26.85 20.41
N PHE A 346 -11.63 -27.29 19.63
CA PHE A 346 -10.40 -26.53 19.49
C PHE A 346 -10.64 -25.16 18.90
N LEU A 347 -11.42 -25.06 17.81
CA LEU A 347 -11.72 -23.78 17.15
C LEU A 347 -12.41 -22.80 18.13
N LEU A 348 -13.39 -23.29 18.90
CA LEU A 348 -14.06 -22.51 19.95
C LEU A 348 -13.06 -22.04 21.01
N SER A 349 -12.14 -22.91 21.45
CA SER A 349 -11.10 -22.57 22.43
C SER A 349 -10.06 -21.60 21.89
N ALA A 350 -9.86 -21.54 20.58
CA ALA A 350 -8.88 -20.67 19.91
C ALA A 350 -9.37 -19.23 19.80
N ILE A 351 -10.67 -18.99 19.65
CA ILE A 351 -11.27 -17.64 19.49
C ILE A 351 -10.88 -16.69 20.62
N PRO A 352 -11.09 -16.99 21.91
CA PRO A 352 -10.69 -16.09 22.99
C PRO A 352 -9.18 -15.86 23.06
N LYS A 353 -8.35 -16.82 22.64
CA LYS A 353 -6.90 -16.67 22.57
C LYS A 353 -6.48 -15.70 21.48
N MET A 354 -7.12 -15.78 20.30
CA MET A 354 -6.92 -14.82 19.21
C MET A 354 -7.36 -13.41 19.61
N GLU A 355 -8.52 -13.28 20.28
CA GLU A 355 -9.02 -12.01 20.79
C GLU A 355 -8.07 -11.40 21.83
N ALA A 356 -7.58 -12.19 22.77
CA ALA A 356 -6.59 -11.76 23.76
C ALA A 356 -5.28 -11.30 23.11
N PHE A 357 -4.78 -12.04 22.11
CA PHE A 357 -3.57 -11.63 21.37
C PHE A 357 -3.75 -10.28 20.65
N LEU A 358 -4.87 -10.10 19.94
CA LEU A 358 -5.18 -8.84 19.27
C LEU A 358 -5.21 -7.67 20.25
N ARG A 359 -5.94 -7.83 21.37
CA ARG A 359 -6.07 -6.80 22.41
C ARG A 359 -4.75 -6.51 23.13
N ASP A 360 -4.08 -7.56 23.62
CA ASP A 360 -2.96 -7.41 24.56
C ASP A 360 -1.64 -7.14 23.85
N LYS A 361 -1.45 -7.65 22.61
CA LYS A 361 -0.22 -7.53 21.84
C LYS A 361 -0.28 -6.49 20.72
N LEU A 362 -1.43 -6.35 20.05
CA LEU A 362 -1.59 -5.43 18.92
C LEU A 362 -2.47 -4.22 19.24
N LYS A 363 -3.07 -4.17 20.44
CA LYS A 363 -3.99 -3.11 20.88
C LYS A 363 -5.19 -2.92 19.93
N LEU A 364 -5.63 -4.02 19.30
CA LEU A 364 -6.73 -4.09 18.37
C LEU A 364 -7.90 -4.86 18.97
N GLU A 365 -9.13 -4.50 18.59
CA GLU A 365 -10.33 -5.15 19.08
C GLU A 365 -11.03 -5.95 18.00
N MET A 366 -11.36 -7.22 18.29
CA MET A 366 -12.20 -8.04 17.44
C MET A 366 -13.65 -7.53 17.46
N HIS A 367 -14.25 -7.37 16.29
CA HIS A 367 -15.62 -6.86 16.17
C HIS A 367 -16.63 -7.90 16.68
N LYS A 368 -17.42 -7.53 17.69
CA LYS A 368 -18.35 -8.47 18.35
C LYS A 368 -19.45 -8.97 17.44
N ASP A 369 -20.04 -8.07 16.62
CA ASP A 369 -21.22 -8.37 15.82
C ASP A 369 -20.93 -8.87 14.40
N LYS A 370 -19.66 -8.81 13.94
CA LYS A 370 -19.28 -9.26 12.60
C LYS A 370 -18.49 -10.57 12.60
N ARG A 371 -18.37 -11.18 13.75
CA ARG A 371 -17.80 -12.52 13.86
C ARG A 371 -18.90 -13.57 13.81
N TYR A 372 -18.66 -14.64 13.10
CA TYR A 372 -19.56 -15.79 13.10
C TYR A 372 -18.80 -17.10 12.83
N MET A 373 -19.41 -18.19 13.25
CA MET A 373 -18.92 -19.53 13.04
C MET A 373 -20.06 -20.40 12.52
N GLN A 374 -19.76 -21.26 11.55
CA GLN A 374 -20.74 -22.18 10.98
C GLN A 374 -20.05 -23.39 10.35
N PRO A 375 -20.79 -24.49 10.10
CA PRO A 375 -20.31 -25.58 9.27
C PRO A 375 -19.86 -25.11 7.88
N ILE A 376 -18.77 -25.63 7.38
CA ILE A 376 -18.24 -25.27 6.04
C ILE A 376 -19.27 -25.54 4.93
N THR A 377 -20.11 -26.57 5.11
CA THR A 377 -21.17 -26.92 4.15
C THR A 377 -22.20 -25.82 3.93
N HIS A 378 -22.40 -24.91 4.90
CA HIS A 378 -23.26 -23.75 4.74
C HIS A 378 -22.64 -22.67 3.83
N GLY A 379 -21.33 -22.75 3.59
CA GLY A 379 -20.57 -21.79 2.79
C GLY A 379 -20.03 -20.64 3.63
N LEU A 380 -19.38 -19.67 2.98
CA LEU A 380 -18.77 -18.50 3.62
C LEU A 380 -18.91 -17.25 2.76
N ALA A 381 -19.36 -16.15 3.35
CA ALA A 381 -19.29 -14.83 2.71
C ALA A 381 -17.95 -14.17 3.00
N PHE A 382 -17.04 -14.18 2.04
CA PHE A 382 -15.69 -13.65 2.19
C PHE A 382 -15.26 -12.80 1.00
N VAL A 383 -14.67 -11.65 1.25
CA VAL A 383 -14.13 -10.71 0.24
C VAL A 383 -15.08 -10.49 -0.95
N GLY A 384 -16.39 -10.26 -0.65
CA GLY A 384 -17.41 -9.99 -1.68
C GLY A 384 -17.89 -11.20 -2.46
N THR A 385 -17.41 -12.39 -2.16
CA THR A 385 -17.79 -13.67 -2.75
C THR A 385 -18.52 -14.52 -1.71
N TYR A 386 -19.48 -15.33 -2.15
CA TYR A 386 -20.10 -16.38 -1.34
C TYR A 386 -19.56 -17.73 -1.80
N ILE A 387 -18.73 -18.34 -0.95
CA ILE A 387 -18.03 -19.60 -1.21
C ILE A 387 -18.91 -20.72 -0.70
N LYS A 388 -19.33 -21.64 -1.57
CA LYS A 388 -20.02 -22.90 -1.22
C LYS A 388 -19.18 -24.11 -1.64
N PRO A 389 -19.49 -25.29 -1.14
CA PRO A 389 -18.86 -26.52 -1.62
C PRO A 389 -18.84 -26.57 -3.15
N ASN A 390 -17.64 -26.59 -3.74
CA ASN A 390 -17.36 -26.65 -5.17
C ASN A 390 -17.99 -25.52 -6.03
N ARG A 391 -18.46 -24.40 -5.43
CA ARG A 391 -19.13 -23.30 -6.16
C ARG A 391 -18.80 -21.94 -5.56
N LEU A 392 -18.59 -20.97 -6.45
CA LEU A 392 -18.36 -19.57 -6.09
C LEU A 392 -19.47 -18.70 -6.66
N TYR A 393 -20.05 -17.83 -5.82
CA TYR A 393 -21.08 -16.87 -6.19
C TYR A 393 -20.67 -15.46 -5.79
N LEU A 394 -21.31 -14.44 -6.35
CA LEU A 394 -21.23 -13.12 -5.76
C LEU A 394 -21.96 -13.10 -4.41
N SER A 395 -21.45 -12.34 -3.45
CA SER A 395 -22.24 -12.05 -2.25
C SER A 395 -23.45 -11.19 -2.63
N ASN A 396 -24.59 -11.39 -1.94
CA ASN A 396 -25.82 -10.62 -2.19
C ASN A 396 -25.56 -9.12 -2.18
N ARG A 397 -24.68 -8.65 -1.29
CA ARG A 397 -24.29 -7.24 -1.21
C ARG A 397 -23.55 -6.76 -2.45
N THR A 398 -22.67 -7.56 -3.04
CA THR A 398 -21.94 -7.20 -4.27
C THR A 398 -22.89 -7.21 -5.46
N LEU A 399 -23.78 -8.18 -5.52
CA LEU A 399 -24.81 -8.29 -6.56
C LEU A 399 -25.75 -7.08 -6.53
N ALA A 400 -26.34 -6.76 -5.38
CA ALA A 400 -27.25 -5.62 -5.23
C ALA A 400 -26.61 -4.29 -5.67
N ARG A 401 -25.32 -4.10 -5.37
CA ARG A 401 -24.60 -2.91 -5.83
C ARG A 401 -24.37 -2.89 -7.33
N PHE A 402 -24.13 -4.03 -7.95
CA PHE A 402 -24.01 -4.10 -9.39
C PHE A 402 -25.34 -3.73 -10.06
N GLU A 403 -26.46 -4.28 -9.57
CA GLU A 403 -27.81 -3.97 -10.01
C GLU A 403 -28.12 -2.46 -9.84
N GLU A 404 -27.84 -1.89 -8.67
CA GLU A 404 -28.03 -0.45 -8.40
C GLU A 404 -27.26 0.42 -9.40
N ARG A 405 -25.99 0.07 -9.70
CA ARG A 405 -25.18 0.80 -10.68
C ARG A 405 -25.69 0.65 -12.10
N ALA A 406 -26.13 -0.54 -12.49
CA ALA A 406 -26.72 -0.79 -13.80
C ALA A 406 -28.01 0.04 -13.98
N ILE A 407 -28.91 0.06 -12.98
CA ILE A 407 -30.12 0.89 -12.98
C ILE A 407 -29.77 2.39 -13.09
N GLY A 408 -28.76 2.85 -12.33
CA GLY A 408 -28.32 4.25 -12.40
C GLY A 408 -27.81 4.64 -13.79
N PHE A 409 -27.06 3.77 -14.44
CA PHE A 409 -26.62 3.99 -15.82
C PHE A 409 -27.73 3.85 -16.87
N SER A 410 -28.69 2.93 -16.67
CA SER A 410 -29.86 2.84 -17.52
C SER A 410 -30.61 4.17 -17.54
N ARG A 411 -30.91 4.73 -16.35
CA ARG A 411 -31.58 6.05 -16.24
C ARG A 411 -30.77 7.16 -16.92
N LEU A 412 -29.43 7.16 -16.76
CA LEU A 412 -28.55 8.14 -17.42
C LEU A 412 -28.67 8.05 -18.94
N ILE A 413 -28.69 6.82 -19.49
CA ILE A 413 -28.82 6.55 -20.92
C ILE A 413 -30.20 7.02 -21.45
N GLU A 414 -31.24 6.85 -20.65
CA GLU A 414 -32.63 7.23 -21.02
C GLU A 414 -32.87 8.74 -20.92
N THR A 415 -32.23 9.42 -19.97
CA THR A 415 -32.47 10.85 -19.72
C THR A 415 -31.58 11.77 -20.55
N LYS A 416 -30.45 11.32 -21.05
CA LYS A 416 -29.57 12.09 -21.94
C LYS A 416 -29.94 11.87 -23.40
N GLU A 417 -30.04 12.93 -24.18
CA GLU A 417 -30.25 12.88 -25.61
C GLU A 417 -29.15 12.07 -26.33
N GLU A 418 -27.87 12.34 -25.97
CA GLU A 418 -26.73 11.57 -26.41
C GLU A 418 -25.67 11.51 -25.31
N LEU A 419 -25.03 10.33 -25.12
CA LEU A 419 -23.92 10.18 -24.18
C LEU A 419 -22.64 10.76 -24.79
N THR A 420 -21.87 11.43 -23.94
CA THR A 420 -20.50 11.87 -24.28
C THR A 420 -19.52 10.70 -24.27
N ILE A 421 -18.36 10.86 -24.90
CA ILE A 421 -17.25 9.89 -24.82
C ILE A 421 -16.86 9.63 -23.37
N LEU A 422 -16.88 10.67 -22.53
CA LEU A 422 -16.54 10.55 -21.11
C LEU A 422 -17.58 9.75 -20.32
N ASP A 423 -18.87 9.93 -20.62
CA ASP A 423 -19.96 9.10 -20.05
C ASP A 423 -19.76 7.64 -20.43
N CYS A 424 -19.51 7.36 -21.71
CA CYS A 424 -19.29 6.00 -22.20
C CYS A 424 -18.06 5.36 -21.55
N LYS A 425 -16.96 6.07 -21.43
CA LYS A 425 -15.74 5.61 -20.73
C LYS A 425 -16.04 5.26 -19.27
N ARG A 426 -16.78 6.12 -18.57
CA ARG A 426 -17.18 5.89 -17.17
C ARG A 426 -18.07 4.66 -17.01
N ILE A 427 -19.09 4.51 -17.87
CA ILE A 427 -20.00 3.35 -17.85
C ILE A 427 -19.19 2.06 -18.13
N GLU A 428 -18.36 2.06 -19.18
CA GLU A 428 -17.53 0.92 -19.54
C GLU A 428 -16.62 0.50 -18.39
N GLN A 429 -15.91 1.44 -17.75
CA GLN A 429 -15.02 1.18 -16.63
C GLN A 429 -15.74 0.57 -15.43
N VAL A 430 -16.86 1.16 -15.02
CA VAL A 430 -17.60 0.69 -13.84
C VAL A 430 -18.25 -0.66 -14.09
N ILE A 431 -18.93 -0.85 -15.21
CA ILE A 431 -19.59 -2.14 -15.54
C ILE A 431 -18.52 -3.24 -15.68
N ASN A 432 -17.42 -2.98 -16.41
CA ASN A 432 -16.35 -3.97 -16.57
C ASN A 432 -15.63 -4.30 -15.26
N SER A 433 -15.57 -3.37 -14.30
CA SER A 433 -15.06 -3.66 -12.95
C SER A 433 -15.90 -4.73 -12.25
N TYR A 434 -17.24 -4.62 -12.30
CA TYR A 434 -18.14 -5.65 -11.76
C TYR A 434 -18.08 -6.95 -12.54
N LEU A 435 -18.06 -6.90 -13.87
CA LEU A 435 -17.96 -8.09 -14.72
C LEU A 435 -16.63 -8.84 -14.51
N GLY A 436 -15.53 -8.09 -14.34
CA GLY A 436 -14.23 -8.66 -13.97
C GLY A 436 -14.28 -9.40 -12.64
N PHE A 437 -14.99 -8.84 -11.65
CA PHE A 437 -15.17 -9.50 -10.35
C PHE A 437 -16.08 -10.74 -10.43
N CYS A 438 -16.96 -10.82 -11.44
CA CYS A 438 -17.78 -12.01 -11.74
C CYS A 438 -16.99 -13.17 -12.35
N LYS A 439 -15.80 -12.92 -12.89
CA LYS A 439 -15.00 -13.91 -13.58
C LYS A 439 -14.64 -15.09 -12.67
N GLY A 440 -14.75 -16.32 -13.20
CA GLY A 440 -14.49 -17.53 -12.44
C GLY A 440 -15.56 -17.92 -11.40
N LYS A 441 -16.72 -17.23 -11.41
CA LYS A 441 -17.86 -17.51 -10.51
C LYS A 441 -19.12 -17.89 -11.30
N GLN A 442 -20.04 -18.61 -10.64
CA GLN A 442 -21.33 -18.99 -11.25
C GLN A 442 -22.27 -17.79 -11.33
N THR A 443 -22.02 -16.89 -12.28
CA THR A 443 -22.70 -15.61 -12.38
C THR A 443 -23.29 -15.31 -13.76
N TYR A 444 -23.21 -16.24 -14.71
CA TYR A 444 -23.65 -16.00 -16.10
C TYR A 444 -25.09 -15.50 -16.18
N ALA A 445 -26.04 -16.22 -15.56
CA ALA A 445 -27.46 -15.83 -15.59
C ALA A 445 -27.67 -14.42 -15.02
N LYS A 446 -27.03 -14.09 -13.90
CA LYS A 446 -27.15 -12.77 -13.28
C LYS A 446 -26.47 -11.65 -14.10
N ARG A 447 -25.32 -11.92 -14.69
CA ARG A 447 -24.69 -10.95 -15.60
C ARG A 447 -25.57 -10.66 -16.80
N LYS A 448 -26.15 -11.72 -17.38
CA LYS A 448 -27.09 -11.61 -18.49
C LYS A 448 -28.33 -10.79 -18.10
N GLU A 449 -28.99 -11.17 -16.99
CA GLU A 449 -30.17 -10.49 -16.45
C GLU A 449 -29.89 -8.98 -16.23
N ILE A 450 -28.78 -8.62 -15.58
CA ILE A 450 -28.43 -7.23 -15.28
C ILE A 450 -28.16 -6.42 -16.55
N LEU A 451 -27.39 -6.96 -17.50
CA LEU A 451 -27.07 -6.23 -18.72
C LEU A 451 -28.27 -6.13 -19.67
N ASP A 452 -29.07 -7.17 -19.77
CA ASP A 452 -30.29 -7.13 -20.58
C ASP A 452 -31.32 -6.16 -19.99
N SER A 453 -31.41 -6.03 -18.65
CA SER A 453 -32.32 -5.07 -17.99
C SER A 453 -31.97 -3.60 -18.27
N MET A 454 -30.73 -3.32 -18.70
CA MET A 454 -30.33 -1.98 -19.15
C MET A 454 -30.97 -1.57 -20.49
N GLY A 455 -31.65 -2.49 -21.16
CA GLY A 455 -32.47 -2.24 -22.32
C GLY A 455 -31.74 -1.92 -23.62
N ALA A 456 -32.47 -1.57 -24.66
CA ALA A 456 -31.95 -1.25 -25.98
C ALA A 456 -30.97 -0.05 -25.96
N GLY A 457 -31.11 0.85 -25.00
CA GLY A 457 -30.22 1.98 -24.80
C GLY A 457 -28.79 1.59 -24.60
N LEU A 458 -28.51 0.51 -23.84
CA LEU A 458 -27.15 0.01 -23.67
C LEU A 458 -26.52 -0.35 -25.03
N PHE A 459 -27.23 -1.08 -25.87
CA PHE A 459 -26.75 -1.58 -27.15
C PHE A 459 -26.60 -0.48 -28.22
N ARG A 460 -27.18 0.68 -28.02
CA ARG A 460 -26.91 1.86 -28.85
C ARG A 460 -25.46 2.33 -28.74
N TYR A 461 -24.91 2.28 -27.52
CA TYR A 461 -23.59 2.82 -27.20
C TYR A 461 -22.53 1.74 -27.01
N PHE A 462 -22.91 0.52 -26.60
CA PHE A 462 -22.00 -0.56 -26.25
C PHE A 462 -22.33 -1.84 -27.01
N TYR A 463 -21.37 -2.75 -27.01
CA TYR A 463 -21.58 -4.15 -27.39
C TYR A 463 -20.97 -5.06 -26.32
N ILE A 464 -21.57 -6.24 -26.14
CA ILE A 464 -21.13 -7.25 -25.19
C ILE A 464 -20.04 -8.10 -25.84
N ARG A 465 -19.04 -8.46 -25.06
CA ARG A 465 -17.94 -9.36 -25.46
C ARG A 465 -17.95 -10.62 -24.60
N GLY A 466 -17.60 -11.74 -25.23
CA GLY A 466 -17.67 -13.05 -24.59
C GLY A 466 -19.09 -13.42 -24.14
N HIS A 467 -19.18 -14.31 -23.17
CA HIS A 467 -20.45 -14.68 -22.55
C HIS A 467 -20.84 -13.69 -21.43
N TYR A 468 -21.17 -12.44 -21.78
CA TYR A 468 -21.43 -11.34 -20.84
C TYR A 468 -20.24 -11.08 -19.90
N GLU A 469 -19.03 -11.17 -20.42
CA GLU A 469 -17.80 -11.02 -19.63
C GLU A 469 -17.29 -9.58 -19.59
N SER A 470 -17.61 -8.79 -20.61
CA SER A 470 -17.31 -7.38 -20.65
C SER A 470 -18.23 -6.64 -21.62
N ILE A 471 -18.35 -5.32 -21.45
CA ILE A 471 -18.92 -4.42 -22.44
C ILE A 471 -17.82 -3.55 -23.05
N ARG A 472 -18.03 -3.08 -24.28
CA ARG A 472 -17.14 -2.12 -24.94
C ARG A 472 -17.94 -1.07 -25.70
N ALA A 473 -17.55 0.21 -25.50
CA ALA A 473 -18.13 1.30 -26.25
C ALA A 473 -17.92 1.11 -27.78
N ARG A 474 -18.91 1.47 -28.59
CA ARG A 474 -18.80 1.47 -30.05
C ARG A 474 -17.77 2.52 -30.50
N ALA A 475 -17.16 2.33 -31.66
CA ALA A 475 -16.06 3.16 -32.16
C ALA A 475 -16.35 4.67 -32.10
N LYS A 476 -17.58 5.09 -32.45
CA LYS A 476 -18.02 6.51 -32.40
C LYS A 476 -17.88 7.14 -31.00
N TYR A 477 -17.91 6.34 -29.94
CA TYR A 477 -17.92 6.79 -28.52
C TYR A 477 -16.63 6.44 -27.79
N ARG A 478 -15.54 6.21 -28.51
CA ARG A 478 -14.20 5.99 -27.92
C ARG A 478 -13.31 7.19 -28.17
N GLU A 479 -12.45 7.49 -27.20
CA GLU A 479 -11.31 8.37 -27.47
C GLU A 479 -10.42 7.74 -28.57
N LEU A 480 -10.01 8.55 -29.55
CA LEU A 480 -8.97 8.18 -30.48
C LEU A 480 -7.66 8.12 -29.66
N VAL A 481 -7.14 6.91 -29.44
CA VAL A 481 -5.78 6.73 -28.93
C VAL A 481 -4.86 7.18 -30.04
N LEU A 482 -4.24 8.35 -29.89
CA LEU A 482 -3.20 8.80 -30.80
C LEU A 482 -1.97 7.88 -30.64
N PRO A 483 -1.24 7.58 -31.73
CA PRO A 483 -0.12 6.65 -31.69
C PRO A 483 1.06 7.05 -30.78
N TYR A 484 0.98 8.22 -30.13
CA TYR A 484 1.98 8.71 -29.19
C TYR A 484 1.66 8.39 -27.70
N ASP A 485 0.54 7.69 -27.43
CA ASP A 485 0.11 7.30 -26.05
C ASP A 485 0.50 5.86 -25.68
N LEU A 486 1.41 5.24 -26.42
CA LEU A 486 1.95 3.89 -26.21
C LEU A 486 3.34 3.91 -25.56
#